data_1e13e56a44884c2018201e827104370a
#
_entry.id   1e13e56a44884c2018201e827104370a
#
_cell.length_a   1.000
_cell.length_b   1.000
_cell.length_c   1.000
_cell.angle_alpha   90.00
_cell.angle_beta   90.00
_cell.angle_gamma   90.00
#
_symmetry.space_group_name_H-M   'P 1'
#
loop_
_entity.id
_entity.type
_entity.pdbx_description
1 polymer ?
#
loop_
_entity_poly.entity_id
_entity_poly.type
_entity_poly.pdbx_seq_one_letter_code
_entity_poly.pdbx_strand_id
1 'polypeptide(L)'
;MKLLTQGRQLLFSTVRIETKSIRGEPVAAGTSFVFSDPDSDPGHELFLVSNKHMIESGWIGYLFFTGRGADGRPVVGSPFILKFDGFSSQWHGHPNPDVDVAVMPLSRQLDLIAKDNQEAFLTPIASADVSTEEDLEAIDIASPVLFVGYPNGMFDQKHYTPIVR
;
A
#
# COMPACT_ATOMS: atom_id res chain seq x y z
N MET A 1 -15.22 5.90 -20.78
CA MET A 1 -14.07 5.53 -19.94
C MET A 1 -13.96 4.00 -19.93
N LYS A 2 -12.89 3.39 -20.47
CA LYS A 2 -12.68 1.95 -20.31
C LYS A 2 -12.30 1.72 -18.85
N LEU A 3 -13.19 1.12 -18.08
CA LEU A 3 -12.90 0.68 -16.72
C LEU A 3 -11.68 -0.26 -16.75
N LEU A 4 -10.78 -0.10 -15.81
CA LEU A 4 -9.69 -1.05 -15.63
C LEU A 4 -10.29 -2.43 -15.35
N THR A 5 -9.70 -3.48 -15.91
CA THR A 5 -10.07 -4.84 -15.52
C THR A 5 -9.70 -5.07 -14.05
N GLN A 6 -10.38 -5.99 -13.39
CA GLN A 6 -10.12 -6.33 -11.98
C GLN A 6 -8.62 -6.59 -11.70
N GLY A 7 -7.95 -7.38 -12.57
CA GLY A 7 -6.52 -7.62 -12.44
C GLY A 7 -5.64 -6.37 -12.60
N ARG A 8 -6.07 -5.37 -13.39
CA ARG A 8 -5.34 -4.08 -13.49
C ARG A 8 -5.58 -3.18 -12.29
N GLN A 9 -6.74 -3.28 -11.65
CA GLN A 9 -7.03 -2.54 -10.42
C GLN A 9 -6.10 -2.97 -9.29
N LEU A 10 -5.79 -4.26 -9.18
CA LEU A 10 -4.87 -4.80 -8.18
C LEU A 10 -3.45 -4.21 -8.25
N LEU A 11 -3.00 -3.76 -9.42
CA LEU A 11 -1.72 -3.05 -9.55
C LEU A 11 -1.66 -1.74 -8.74
N PHE A 12 -2.81 -1.13 -8.48
CA PHE A 12 -2.92 0.16 -7.80
C PHE A 12 -3.57 0.04 -6.41
N SER A 13 -3.78 -1.18 -5.94
CA SER A 13 -4.15 -1.47 -4.55
C SER A 13 -2.92 -1.51 -3.64
N THR A 14 -1.71 -1.51 -4.20
CA THR A 14 -0.47 -1.62 -3.46
C THR A 14 0.38 -0.37 -3.58
N VAL A 15 1.11 -0.06 -2.52
CA VAL A 15 2.07 1.04 -2.42
C VAL A 15 3.42 0.45 -1.99
N ARG A 16 4.47 0.79 -2.71
CA ARG A 16 5.83 0.39 -2.35
C ARG A 16 6.28 1.19 -1.13
N ILE A 17 6.87 0.49 -0.16
CA ILE A 17 7.53 1.08 1.01
C ILE A 17 9.02 0.84 0.92
N GLU A 18 9.81 1.84 1.28
CA GLU A 18 11.22 1.70 1.64
C GLU A 18 11.46 2.35 2.99
N THR A 19 12.24 1.70 3.83
CA THR A 19 12.64 2.24 5.11
C THR A 19 14.15 2.31 5.24
N LYS A 20 14.62 3.34 5.95
CA LYS A 20 16.03 3.55 6.26
C LYS A 20 16.22 3.83 7.74
N SER A 21 17.41 3.53 8.25
CA SER A 21 17.84 3.92 9.58
C SER A 21 17.95 5.45 9.72
N ILE A 22 18.12 5.95 10.94
CA ILE A 22 18.40 7.38 11.19
C ILE A 22 19.67 7.87 10.48
N ARG A 23 20.58 6.95 10.17
CA ARG A 23 21.83 7.26 9.42
C ARG A 23 21.64 7.22 7.91
N GLY A 24 20.43 6.89 7.42
CA GLY A 24 20.12 6.79 6.01
C GLY A 24 20.46 5.44 5.37
N GLU A 25 20.87 4.43 6.15
CA GLU A 25 21.17 3.10 5.66
C GLU A 25 19.87 2.35 5.34
N PRO A 26 19.79 1.60 4.22
CA PRO A 26 18.63 0.79 3.90
C PRO A 26 18.32 -0.21 5.02
N VAL A 27 17.04 -0.32 5.41
CA VAL A 27 16.56 -1.26 6.42
C VAL A 27 15.65 -2.30 5.78
N ALA A 28 14.60 -1.87 5.11
CA ALA A 28 13.65 -2.77 4.45
C ALA A 28 13.04 -2.12 3.21
N ALA A 29 12.57 -2.97 2.30
CA ALA A 29 11.78 -2.58 1.15
C ALA A 29 10.71 -3.64 0.86
N GLY A 30 9.48 -3.22 0.63
CA GLY A 30 8.37 -4.17 0.43
C GLY A 30 7.06 -3.50 0.09
N THR A 31 5.99 -4.14 0.50
CA THR A 31 4.61 -3.83 0.10
C THR A 31 3.81 -3.30 1.28
N SER A 32 3.02 -2.26 1.02
CA SER A 32 1.76 -2.02 1.72
C SER A 32 0.60 -2.12 0.74
N PHE A 33 -0.59 -2.35 1.23
CA PHE A 33 -1.79 -2.26 0.41
C PHE A 33 -2.75 -1.22 0.98
N VAL A 34 -3.57 -0.66 0.08
CA VAL A 34 -4.59 0.32 0.44
C VAL A 34 -5.86 -0.43 0.81
N PHE A 35 -6.33 -0.19 2.01
CA PHE A 35 -7.55 -0.77 2.55
C PHE A 35 -8.58 0.33 2.76
N SER A 36 -9.83 0.05 2.47
CA SER A 36 -10.94 0.95 2.78
C SER A 36 -11.90 0.29 3.76
N ASP A 37 -12.21 1.03 4.81
CA ASP A 37 -13.22 0.65 5.80
C ASP A 37 -14.29 1.75 5.83
N PRO A 38 -15.46 1.52 5.19
CA PRO A 38 -16.53 2.50 5.14
C PRO A 38 -17.20 2.75 6.50
N ASP A 39 -16.99 1.86 7.47
CA ASP A 39 -17.54 1.98 8.83
C ASP A 39 -16.60 2.76 9.76
N SER A 40 -15.44 3.19 9.27
CA SER A 40 -14.51 4.04 10.02
C SER A 40 -15.02 5.48 10.16
N ASP A 41 -14.41 6.24 11.06
CA ASP A 41 -14.74 7.66 11.25
C ASP A 41 -14.60 8.44 9.92
N PRO A 42 -15.50 9.40 9.63
CA PRO A 42 -15.44 10.20 8.41
C PRO A 42 -14.07 10.86 8.22
N GLY A 43 -13.47 10.65 7.04
CA GLY A 43 -12.13 11.12 6.70
C GLY A 43 -10.99 10.13 7.05
N HIS A 44 -11.30 8.98 7.64
CA HIS A 44 -10.34 7.91 7.93
C HIS A 44 -10.69 6.59 7.24
N GLU A 45 -11.42 6.67 6.13
CA GLU A 45 -11.89 5.48 5.42
C GLU A 45 -10.78 4.72 4.68
N LEU A 46 -9.61 5.34 4.52
CA LEU A 46 -8.47 4.72 3.83
C LEU A 46 -7.27 4.53 4.75
N PHE A 47 -6.71 3.34 4.66
CA PHE A 47 -5.53 2.93 5.41
C PHE A 47 -4.47 2.32 4.49
N LEU A 48 -3.20 2.50 4.84
CA LEU A 48 -2.14 1.60 4.38
C LEU A 48 -1.99 0.48 5.41
N VAL A 49 -1.91 -0.74 4.92
CA VAL A 49 -1.67 -1.95 5.73
C VAL A 49 -0.36 -2.58 5.30
N SER A 50 0.50 -2.91 6.24
CA SER A 50 1.78 -3.56 6.00
C SER A 50 2.17 -4.47 7.17
N ASN A 51 3.34 -5.09 7.10
CA ASN A 51 3.91 -5.89 8.17
C ASN A 51 4.62 -5.01 9.20
N LYS A 52 4.53 -5.34 10.51
CA LYS A 52 5.24 -4.63 11.58
C LYS A 52 6.74 -4.63 11.35
N HIS A 53 7.32 -5.78 11.00
CA HIS A 53 8.78 -5.91 10.81
C HIS A 53 9.31 -4.99 9.71
N MET A 54 8.48 -4.60 8.73
CA MET A 54 8.83 -3.63 7.69
C MET A 54 8.95 -2.20 8.24
N ILE A 55 8.24 -1.90 9.33
CA ILE A 55 8.03 -0.55 9.85
C ILE A 55 8.90 -0.28 11.08
N GLU A 56 8.99 -1.22 12.02
CA GLU A 56 9.53 -1.03 13.37
C GLU A 56 10.97 -0.51 13.40
N SER A 57 11.81 -0.95 12.49
CA SER A 57 13.22 -0.55 12.43
C SER A 57 13.50 0.66 11.54
N GLY A 58 12.46 1.19 10.88
CA GLY A 58 12.56 2.30 9.94
C GLY A 58 12.38 3.66 10.60
N TRP A 59 13.43 4.49 10.66
CA TRP A 59 13.31 5.89 11.08
C TRP A 59 12.86 6.79 9.94
N ILE A 60 13.44 6.61 8.74
CA ILE A 60 13.05 7.34 7.54
C ILE A 60 12.25 6.38 6.66
N GLY A 61 11.05 6.78 6.26
CA GLY A 61 10.20 6.02 5.35
C GLY A 61 9.96 6.75 4.04
N TYR A 62 9.81 5.97 2.98
CA TYR A 62 9.43 6.44 1.66
C TYR A 62 8.22 5.66 1.18
N LEU A 63 7.19 6.38 0.75
CA LEU A 63 5.99 5.81 0.12
C LEU A 63 5.96 6.25 -1.35
N PHE A 64 5.80 5.29 -2.25
CA PHE A 64 5.81 5.52 -3.70
C PHE A 64 4.39 5.38 -4.24
N PHE A 65 3.80 6.48 -4.65
CA PHE A 65 2.44 6.53 -5.16
C PHE A 65 2.40 6.70 -6.67
N THR A 66 1.52 5.98 -7.34
CA THR A 66 1.17 6.28 -8.73
C THR A 66 0.27 7.52 -8.76
N GLY A 67 0.58 8.46 -9.64
CA GLY A 67 -0.22 9.67 -9.83
C GLY A 67 -1.50 9.40 -10.63
N ARG A 68 -2.51 10.26 -10.45
CA ARG A 68 -3.70 10.33 -11.29
C ARG A 68 -3.51 11.42 -12.33
N GLY A 69 -3.61 11.08 -13.59
CA GLY A 69 -3.56 12.05 -14.69
C GLY A 69 -4.85 12.88 -14.80
N ALA A 70 -4.79 13.99 -15.54
CA ALA A 70 -5.94 14.87 -15.80
C ALA A 70 -7.10 14.14 -16.50
N ASP A 71 -6.83 13.03 -17.18
CA ASP A 71 -7.82 12.15 -17.80
C ASP A 71 -8.41 11.10 -16.82
N GLY A 72 -8.03 11.18 -15.54
CA GLY A 72 -8.45 10.26 -14.48
C GLY A 72 -7.76 8.89 -14.51
N ARG A 73 -6.72 8.70 -15.35
CA ARG A 73 -5.97 7.45 -15.48
C ARG A 73 -4.70 7.44 -14.65
N PRO A 74 -4.16 6.24 -14.31
CA PRO A 74 -2.88 6.16 -13.63
C PRO A 74 -1.73 6.64 -14.53
N VAL A 75 -0.87 7.46 -13.98
CA VAL A 75 0.40 7.89 -14.61
C VAL A 75 1.49 6.93 -14.15
N VAL A 76 1.79 5.93 -14.97
CA VAL A 76 2.83 4.93 -14.67
C VAL A 76 4.21 5.41 -15.12
N GLY A 77 5.27 4.88 -14.48
CA GLY A 77 6.66 5.19 -14.84
C GLY A 77 7.22 6.45 -14.15
N SER A 78 6.40 7.22 -13.44
CA SER A 78 6.82 8.41 -12.71
C SER A 78 6.05 8.53 -11.39
N PRO A 79 6.37 7.71 -10.38
CA PRO A 79 5.74 7.81 -9.08
C PRO A 79 6.14 9.12 -8.40
N PHE A 80 5.26 9.69 -7.60
CA PHE A 80 5.68 10.68 -6.62
C PHE A 80 5.99 9.99 -5.29
N ILE A 81 6.91 10.58 -4.55
CA ILE A 81 7.51 9.95 -3.37
C ILE A 81 7.26 10.85 -2.17
N LEU A 82 6.57 10.31 -1.17
CA LEU A 82 6.50 10.95 0.14
C LEU A 82 7.60 10.42 1.03
N LYS A 83 8.35 11.32 1.64
CA LYS A 83 9.38 11.02 2.64
C LYS A 83 8.89 11.44 4.03
N PHE A 84 9.12 10.59 5.01
CA PHE A 84 8.79 10.84 6.42
C PHE A 84 9.99 10.54 7.30
N ASP A 85 10.31 11.46 8.20
CA ASP A 85 11.16 11.19 9.35
C ASP A 85 10.26 10.72 10.52
N GLY A 86 10.76 9.83 11.38
CA GLY A 86 9.95 9.20 12.41
C GLY A 86 8.86 8.29 11.82
N PHE A 87 9.17 7.59 10.73
CA PHE A 87 8.20 6.81 9.95
C PHE A 87 7.45 5.78 10.78
N SER A 88 8.13 5.05 11.66
CA SER A 88 7.51 4.04 12.52
C SER A 88 6.43 4.61 13.43
N SER A 89 6.55 5.87 13.87
CA SER A 89 5.56 6.52 14.73
C SER A 89 4.25 6.89 14.04
N GLN A 90 4.18 6.77 12.71
CA GLN A 90 2.96 7.01 11.93
C GLN A 90 2.06 5.75 11.86
N TRP A 91 2.57 4.62 12.32
CA TRP A 91 1.92 3.32 12.19
C TRP A 91 1.42 2.81 13.54
N HIS A 92 0.32 2.11 13.49
CA HIS A 92 -0.30 1.41 14.62
C HIS A 92 -0.16 -0.09 14.39
N GLY A 93 0.69 -0.75 15.18
CA GLY A 93 0.85 -2.20 15.14
C GLY A 93 -0.33 -2.91 15.79
N HIS A 94 -0.67 -4.11 15.31
CA HIS A 94 -1.65 -4.96 15.97
C HIS A 94 -1.23 -5.23 17.42
N PRO A 95 -2.15 -5.17 18.42
CA PRO A 95 -1.81 -5.30 19.84
C PRO A 95 -1.26 -6.69 20.21
N ASN A 96 -1.66 -7.74 19.51
CA ASN A 96 -1.06 -9.05 19.68
C ASN A 96 0.33 -9.07 19.03
N PRO A 97 1.43 -9.38 19.78
CA PRO A 97 2.78 -9.44 19.24
C PRO A 97 2.96 -10.50 18.14
N ASP A 98 2.20 -11.58 18.18
CA ASP A 98 2.28 -12.67 17.19
C ASP A 98 1.63 -12.32 15.85
N VAL A 99 0.89 -11.21 15.78
CA VAL A 99 0.27 -10.72 14.55
C VAL A 99 1.15 -9.64 13.92
N ASP A 100 1.78 -9.97 12.81
CA ASP A 100 2.72 -9.09 12.09
C ASP A 100 1.98 -8.13 11.13
N VAL A 101 1.04 -7.34 11.67
CA VAL A 101 0.26 -6.35 10.92
C VAL A 101 0.37 -4.97 11.57
N ALA A 102 0.57 -3.95 10.75
CA ALA A 102 0.51 -2.55 11.13
C ALA A 102 -0.33 -1.76 10.12
N VAL A 103 -1.01 -0.72 10.61
CA VAL A 103 -1.87 0.16 9.81
C VAL A 103 -1.46 1.62 10.00
N MET A 104 -1.65 2.42 8.95
CA MET A 104 -1.47 3.87 8.98
C MET A 104 -2.67 4.53 8.29
N PRO A 105 -3.39 5.46 8.95
CA PRO A 105 -4.41 6.27 8.29
C PRO A 105 -3.81 7.07 7.13
N LEU A 106 -4.48 7.06 5.96
CA LEU A 106 -3.92 7.62 4.73
C LEU A 106 -4.32 9.07 4.49
N SER A 107 -5.30 9.61 5.22
CA SER A 107 -5.86 10.96 5.02
C SER A 107 -4.78 12.04 5.00
N ARG A 108 -3.91 12.07 6.00
CA ARG A 108 -2.82 13.06 6.07
C ARG A 108 -1.86 13.00 4.88
N GLN A 109 -1.56 11.80 4.40
CA GLN A 109 -0.67 11.57 3.26
C GLN A 109 -1.32 12.09 1.96
N LEU A 110 -2.62 11.86 1.81
CA LEU A 110 -3.37 12.38 0.66
C LEU A 110 -3.46 13.91 0.69
N ASP A 111 -3.61 14.53 1.86
CA ASP A 111 -3.57 15.97 2.02
C ASP A 111 -2.20 16.58 1.63
N LEU A 112 -1.10 15.89 1.96
CA LEU A 112 0.24 16.31 1.56
C LEU A 112 0.40 16.27 0.03
N ILE A 113 -0.09 15.21 -0.60
CA ILE A 113 -0.09 15.03 -2.06
C ILE A 113 -0.90 16.14 -2.73
N ALA A 114 -2.09 16.45 -2.19
CA ALA A 114 -2.98 17.45 -2.73
C ALA A 114 -2.40 18.89 -2.64
N LYS A 115 -1.57 19.19 -1.64
CA LYS A 115 -0.87 20.48 -1.53
C LYS A 115 0.09 20.76 -2.69
N ASP A 116 0.63 19.73 -3.30
CA ASP A 116 1.50 19.82 -4.47
C ASP A 116 0.71 19.76 -5.79
N ASN A 117 -0.61 19.96 -5.75
CA ASN A 117 -1.54 19.83 -6.88
C ASN A 117 -1.43 18.46 -7.58
N GLN A 118 -1.16 17.42 -6.80
CA GLN A 118 -1.10 16.03 -7.26
C GLN A 118 -2.28 15.24 -6.66
N GLU A 119 -2.64 14.15 -7.29
CA GLU A 119 -3.65 13.21 -6.80
C GLU A 119 -3.10 11.79 -6.93
N ALA A 120 -3.24 10.98 -5.90
CA ALA A 120 -2.89 9.57 -5.95
C ALA A 120 -3.94 8.76 -6.72
N PHE A 121 -3.49 7.86 -7.59
CA PHE A 121 -4.35 6.87 -8.20
C PHE A 121 -4.35 5.61 -7.34
N LEU A 122 -5.43 5.39 -6.61
CA LEU A 122 -5.59 4.27 -5.68
C LEU A 122 -6.83 3.46 -6.03
N THR A 123 -6.74 2.15 -5.84
CA THR A 123 -7.85 1.20 -5.92
C THR A 123 -7.87 0.39 -4.62
N PRO A 124 -8.52 0.90 -3.57
CA PRO A 124 -8.53 0.25 -2.27
C PRO A 124 -9.17 -1.14 -2.34
N ILE A 125 -8.70 -2.05 -1.47
CA ILE A 125 -9.39 -3.30 -1.13
C ILE A 125 -10.42 -2.93 -0.08
N ALA A 126 -11.69 -3.20 -0.34
CA ALA A 126 -12.75 -2.93 0.62
C ALA A 126 -12.82 -4.04 1.69
N SER A 127 -13.35 -3.71 2.86
CA SER A 127 -13.58 -4.71 3.92
C SER A 127 -14.44 -5.88 3.44
N ALA A 128 -15.40 -5.61 2.56
CA ALA A 128 -16.25 -6.63 1.95
C ALA A 128 -15.52 -7.58 0.97
N ASP A 129 -14.32 -7.20 0.51
CA ASP A 129 -13.49 -8.03 -0.39
C ASP A 129 -12.53 -8.95 0.41
N VAL A 130 -12.50 -8.81 1.74
CA VAL A 130 -11.67 -9.67 2.61
C VAL A 130 -12.39 -10.99 2.82
N SER A 131 -11.69 -12.09 2.50
CA SER A 131 -12.20 -13.45 2.69
C SER A 131 -12.54 -13.72 4.15
N THR A 132 -13.70 -14.33 4.38
CA THR A 132 -14.10 -14.84 5.68
C THR A 132 -13.38 -16.15 6.01
N GLU A 133 -13.49 -16.62 7.24
CA GLU A 133 -12.95 -17.93 7.63
C GLU A 133 -13.60 -19.06 6.82
N GLU A 134 -14.90 -18.98 6.55
CA GLU A 134 -15.65 -19.93 5.72
C GLU A 134 -15.13 -19.93 4.27
N ASP A 135 -14.83 -18.75 3.68
CA ASP A 135 -14.24 -18.66 2.36
C ASP A 135 -12.85 -19.32 2.31
N LEU A 136 -12.04 -19.15 3.36
CA LEU A 136 -10.71 -19.75 3.44
C LEU A 136 -10.77 -21.27 3.60
N GLU A 137 -11.73 -21.80 4.37
CA GLU A 137 -11.95 -23.24 4.51
C GLU A 137 -12.41 -23.90 3.20
N ALA A 138 -13.09 -23.15 2.34
CA ALA A 138 -13.52 -23.61 1.02
C ALA A 138 -12.41 -23.68 -0.04
N ILE A 139 -11.23 -23.09 0.25
CA ILE A 139 -10.09 -23.11 -0.67
C ILE A 139 -9.41 -24.48 -0.62
N ASP A 140 -9.36 -25.16 -1.78
CA ASP A 140 -8.70 -26.46 -1.91
C ASP A 140 -7.18 -26.30 -2.03
N ILE A 141 -6.46 -27.37 -1.64
CA ILE A 141 -5.02 -27.50 -1.87
C ILE A 141 -4.77 -27.39 -3.38
N ALA A 142 -3.81 -26.57 -3.79
CA ALA A 142 -3.51 -26.22 -5.17
C ALA A 142 -4.49 -25.28 -5.88
N SER A 143 -5.40 -24.62 -5.16
CA SER A 143 -6.14 -23.48 -5.70
C SER A 143 -5.17 -22.40 -6.19
N PRO A 144 -5.38 -21.82 -7.38
CA PRO A 144 -4.52 -20.76 -7.87
C PRO A 144 -4.66 -19.49 -7.00
N VAL A 145 -3.53 -18.91 -6.62
CA VAL A 145 -3.47 -17.63 -5.91
C VAL A 145 -2.74 -16.60 -6.76
N LEU A 146 -3.18 -15.35 -6.66
CA LEU A 146 -2.52 -14.23 -7.29
C LEU A 146 -1.76 -13.43 -6.23
N PHE A 147 -0.46 -13.30 -6.41
CA PHE A 147 0.38 -12.46 -5.57
C PHE A 147 0.64 -11.12 -6.27
N VAL A 148 0.35 -10.01 -5.59
CA VAL A 148 0.60 -8.65 -6.08
C VAL A 148 1.37 -7.88 -5.03
N GLY A 149 2.55 -7.35 -5.39
CA GLY A 149 3.35 -6.58 -4.44
C GLY A 149 4.78 -6.30 -4.90
N TYR A 150 5.60 -5.90 -3.94
CA TYR A 150 7.01 -5.50 -4.13
C TYR A 150 7.94 -6.43 -3.31
N PRO A 151 8.00 -7.73 -3.63
CA PRO A 151 8.76 -8.70 -2.83
C PRO A 151 10.24 -8.32 -2.82
N ASN A 152 10.83 -8.17 -1.62
CA ASN A 152 12.21 -7.72 -1.44
C ASN A 152 12.53 -6.41 -2.20
N GLY A 153 11.54 -5.51 -2.32
CA GLY A 153 11.67 -4.26 -3.05
C GLY A 153 11.69 -4.39 -4.58
N MET A 154 11.51 -5.60 -5.15
CA MET A 154 11.44 -5.80 -6.61
C MET A 154 10.15 -5.17 -7.18
N PHE A 155 10.28 -4.56 -8.35
CA PHE A 155 9.17 -3.94 -9.08
C PHE A 155 9.50 -3.85 -10.57
N ASP A 156 8.50 -3.61 -11.40
CA ASP A 156 8.73 -3.24 -12.80
C ASP A 156 9.37 -1.86 -12.89
N GLN A 157 10.67 -1.82 -13.17
CA GLN A 157 11.46 -0.58 -13.19
C GLN A 157 11.01 0.41 -14.26
N LYS A 158 10.36 -0.06 -15.32
CA LYS A 158 9.88 0.81 -16.41
C LYS A 158 8.60 1.53 -16.04
N HIS A 159 7.68 0.82 -15.37
CA HIS A 159 6.34 1.34 -15.06
C HIS A 159 6.15 1.68 -13.59
N TYR A 160 7.11 1.33 -12.73
CA TYR A 160 7.03 1.47 -11.27
C TYR A 160 5.82 0.76 -10.67
N THR A 161 5.41 -0.36 -11.27
CA THR A 161 4.28 -1.17 -10.81
C THR A 161 4.74 -2.40 -10.04
N PRO A 162 3.87 -3.00 -9.19
CA PRO A 162 4.18 -4.22 -8.46
C PRO A 162 4.42 -5.40 -9.39
N ILE A 163 5.08 -6.42 -8.86
CA ILE A 163 5.18 -7.75 -9.49
C ILE A 163 3.86 -8.48 -9.28
N VAL A 164 3.39 -9.16 -10.31
CA VAL A 164 2.20 -10.03 -10.29
C VAL A 164 2.64 -11.46 -10.63
N ARG A 165 2.30 -12.41 -9.78
CA ARG A 165 2.61 -13.83 -9.95
C ARG A 165 1.45 -14.71 -9.50
#